data_38d6d3bc185eb38077cce3d0c95b666a
#
_entry.id   38d6d3bc185eb38077cce3d0c95b666a
#
_cell.length_a   1.000
_cell.length_b   1.000
_cell.length_c   1.000
_cell.angle_alpha   90.00
_cell.angle_beta   90.00
_cell.angle_gamma   90.00
#
_symmetry.space_group_name_H-M   'P 1'
#
loop_
_entity.id
_entity.type
_entity.pdbx_description
1 polymer ?
#
loop_
_entity_poly.entity_id
_entity_poly.type
_entity_poly.pdbx_seq_one_letter_code
_entity_poly.pdbx_strand_id
1 'polypeptide(L)'
;DIYNNDMSLVEEFLNVDSSIIEMEKNSDLIRMEMNIVEFPIFSRSNKLKTNQIKKYYFSNNKESYLEVVPRHGGIIPGELEERIFIALTKILRNNGFKATFYCTMNDIFDNMKIENINTRRTLYPKVKSGLDRLASTNFRFKNLFYSSELGRPIDDFINTNILTYRAIKFKDANNKEQSFFADKRLKEIYAITFSKQFHDNVIKKGYLTFDADLLLKIKDPVTRSIFTMITKWRYKSLYLKKQAYFIARRIPLAWDKNPRRTVLRIEKSLQDLKDDFYIKDFKTNKNKKWEQADFEIFFDEL
;
A
#
# COMPACT_ATOMS: atom_id res chain seq x y z
N ASP A 1 -25.50 14.80 3.31
CA ASP A 1 -26.59 13.76 3.31
C ASP A 1 -26.39 12.67 2.25
N ILE A 2 -25.15 12.33 1.92
CA ILE A 2 -24.82 11.17 1.05
C ILE A 2 -24.48 9.91 1.88
N TYR A 3 -24.43 10.02 3.20
CA TYR A 3 -24.00 8.94 4.10
C TYR A 3 -25.14 8.08 4.68
N ASN A 4 -26.41 8.41 4.44
CA ASN A 4 -27.55 7.76 5.13
C ASN A 4 -28.33 6.71 4.32
N ASN A 5 -27.95 6.37 3.08
CA ASN A 5 -28.74 5.42 2.27
C ASN A 5 -28.12 4.04 2.07
N ASP A 6 -27.04 3.69 2.78
CA ASP A 6 -26.31 2.44 2.50
C ASP A 6 -26.24 1.44 3.67
N MET A 7 -27.04 1.64 4.72
CA MET A 7 -27.07 0.67 5.85
C MET A 7 -27.69 -0.70 5.47
N SER A 8 -28.58 -0.75 4.50
CA SER A 8 -29.19 -2.02 4.05
C SER A 8 -28.25 -2.87 3.18
N LEU A 9 -27.34 -2.23 2.43
CA LEU A 9 -26.30 -2.92 1.67
C LEU A 9 -25.17 -3.45 2.55
N VAL A 10 -24.98 -2.88 3.75
CA VAL A 10 -23.92 -3.29 4.70
C VAL A 10 -24.24 -4.63 5.36
N GLU A 11 -25.52 -4.96 5.61
CA GLU A 11 -25.92 -6.23 6.21
C GLU A 11 -25.82 -7.42 5.23
N GLU A 12 -26.09 -7.20 3.95
CA GLU A 12 -26.00 -8.24 2.91
C GLU A 12 -24.53 -8.65 2.61
N PHE A 13 -23.57 -7.79 2.93
CA PHE A 13 -22.15 -8.02 2.75
C PHE A 13 -21.41 -8.58 3.97
N LEU A 14 -22.05 -8.74 5.12
CA LEU A 14 -21.41 -9.29 6.33
C LEU A 14 -21.24 -10.81 6.31
N ASN A 15 -21.97 -11.51 5.47
CA ASN A 15 -21.68 -12.88 5.09
C ASN A 15 -20.65 -12.86 3.95
N VAL A 16 -19.37 -12.70 4.27
CA VAL A 16 -18.28 -13.04 3.33
C VAL A 16 -18.36 -14.55 3.14
N ASP A 17 -19.03 -14.96 2.08
CA ASP A 17 -19.17 -16.35 1.70
C ASP A 17 -17.76 -16.95 1.56
N SER A 18 -17.54 -18.11 2.15
CA SER A 18 -16.29 -18.85 2.03
C SER A 18 -15.86 -19.07 0.58
N SER A 19 -16.83 -19.10 -0.35
CA SER A 19 -16.59 -19.12 -1.79
C SER A 19 -15.87 -17.89 -2.33
N ILE A 20 -16.15 -16.68 -1.82
CA ILE A 20 -15.47 -15.43 -2.24
C ILE A 20 -14.01 -15.46 -1.77
N ILE A 21 -13.76 -15.90 -0.54
CA ILE A 21 -12.40 -16.07 -0.02
C ILE A 21 -11.62 -17.10 -0.84
N GLU A 22 -12.27 -18.16 -1.28
CA GLU A 22 -11.66 -19.20 -2.12
C GLU A 22 -11.40 -18.71 -3.54
N MET A 23 -12.30 -17.93 -4.13
CA MET A 23 -12.08 -17.27 -5.43
C MET A 23 -10.92 -16.26 -5.35
N GLU A 24 -10.83 -15.46 -4.29
CA GLU A 24 -9.72 -14.55 -4.09
C GLU A 24 -8.38 -15.30 -3.90
N LYS A 25 -8.36 -16.47 -3.26
CA LYS A 25 -7.14 -17.30 -3.12
C LYS A 25 -6.55 -17.76 -4.45
N ASN A 26 -7.38 -18.02 -5.44
CA ASN A 26 -6.98 -18.56 -6.75
C ASN A 26 -6.72 -17.48 -7.80
N SER A 27 -6.80 -16.21 -7.45
CA SER A 27 -6.57 -15.07 -8.34
C SER A 27 -5.28 -14.32 -7.97
N ASP A 28 -4.85 -13.34 -8.74
CA ASP A 28 -3.79 -12.40 -8.36
C ASP A 28 -4.29 -11.17 -7.58
N LEU A 29 -5.58 -11.18 -7.20
CA LEU A 29 -6.22 -10.11 -6.45
C LEU A 29 -5.71 -10.07 -5.01
N ILE A 30 -5.42 -8.89 -4.51
CA ILE A 30 -5.03 -8.62 -3.12
C ILE A 30 -5.91 -7.54 -2.50
N ARG A 31 -6.02 -7.57 -1.18
CA ARG A 31 -6.71 -6.52 -0.41
C ARG A 31 -5.69 -5.50 0.09
N MET A 32 -5.62 -4.36 -0.59
CA MET A 32 -4.79 -3.23 -0.14
C MET A 32 -5.56 -2.42 0.89
N GLU A 33 -5.03 -2.33 2.08
CA GLU A 33 -5.64 -1.60 3.19
C GLU A 33 -5.77 -0.10 2.85
N MET A 34 -6.89 0.51 3.25
CA MET A 34 -7.35 1.81 2.75
C MET A 34 -6.43 2.97 3.14
N ASN A 35 -5.84 2.95 4.34
CA ASN A 35 -4.90 3.99 4.77
C ASN A 35 -3.56 3.89 4.04
N ILE A 36 -3.13 2.67 3.68
CA ILE A 36 -1.93 2.45 2.87
C ILE A 36 -2.11 2.98 1.45
N VAL A 37 -3.31 2.86 0.88
CA VAL A 37 -3.64 3.43 -0.44
C VAL A 37 -3.70 4.96 -0.41
N GLU A 38 -4.26 5.54 0.66
CA GLU A 38 -4.56 6.98 0.75
C GLU A 38 -3.35 7.83 1.16
N PHE A 39 -2.49 7.32 2.03
CA PHE A 39 -1.46 8.12 2.68
C PHE A 39 -0.04 7.73 2.24
N PRO A 40 0.93 8.66 2.34
CA PRO A 40 2.32 8.43 1.92
C PRO A 40 3.09 7.54 2.91
N ILE A 41 2.68 6.29 3.01
CA ILE A 41 3.33 5.26 3.83
C ILE A 41 4.73 4.95 3.31
N PHE A 42 4.86 4.83 1.98
CA PHE A 42 6.12 4.55 1.31
C PHE A 42 6.67 5.81 0.65
N SER A 43 7.92 6.13 0.95
CA SER A 43 8.58 7.28 0.34
C SER A 43 8.81 7.07 -1.16
N ARG A 44 8.56 8.12 -1.94
CA ARG A 44 8.86 8.15 -3.39
C ARG A 44 10.20 8.84 -3.70
N SER A 45 10.98 9.16 -2.66
CA SER A 45 12.29 9.77 -2.80
C SER A 45 13.39 8.73 -2.89
N ASN A 46 14.27 8.87 -3.87
CA ASN A 46 15.48 8.05 -3.98
C ASN A 46 16.59 8.49 -3.00
N LYS A 47 16.41 9.62 -2.32
CA LYS A 47 17.37 10.22 -1.38
C LYS A 47 16.82 10.15 0.05
N LEU A 48 16.78 8.95 0.61
CA LEU A 48 16.37 8.74 1.99
C LEU A 48 17.56 9.01 2.93
N LYS A 49 17.30 9.77 3.98
CA LYS A 49 18.30 10.08 5.01
C LYS A 49 18.03 9.27 6.27
N THR A 50 19.11 8.83 6.92
CA THR A 50 19.07 8.15 8.22
C THR A 50 18.44 9.06 9.26
N ASN A 51 17.63 8.50 10.15
CA ASN A 51 16.90 9.19 11.21
C ASN A 51 15.95 10.31 10.74
N GLN A 52 15.63 10.36 9.46
CA GLN A 52 14.75 11.40 8.94
C GLN A 52 13.29 11.07 9.22
N ILE A 53 12.68 11.81 10.12
CA ILE A 53 11.23 11.81 10.35
C ILE A 53 10.56 12.59 9.21
N LYS A 54 9.48 12.04 8.64
CA LYS A 54 8.64 12.72 7.65
C LYS A 54 7.27 12.97 8.27
N LYS A 55 6.80 14.21 8.19
CA LYS A 55 5.48 14.61 8.66
C LYS A 55 4.70 15.25 7.52
N TYR A 56 3.51 14.75 7.28
CA TYR A 56 2.63 15.16 6.19
C TYR A 56 1.31 15.67 6.77
N TYR A 57 0.94 16.91 6.44
CA TYR A 57 -0.29 17.52 6.91
C TYR A 57 -1.38 17.46 5.86
N PHE A 58 -2.60 17.14 6.27
CA PHE A 58 -3.75 16.96 5.39
C PHE A 58 -4.90 17.94 5.68
N SER A 59 -4.78 18.74 6.71
CA SER A 59 -5.68 19.84 7.04
C SER A 59 -4.94 21.19 7.06
N ASN A 60 -5.67 22.28 6.81
CA ASN A 60 -5.08 23.62 6.78
C ASN A 60 -4.62 24.08 8.17
N ASN A 61 -5.31 23.66 9.23
CA ASN A 61 -4.97 23.95 10.63
C ASN A 61 -3.89 23.01 11.18
N LYS A 62 -3.36 22.07 10.35
CA LYS A 62 -2.35 21.08 10.72
C LYS A 62 -2.75 20.10 11.85
N GLU A 63 -4.04 19.98 12.14
CA GLU A 63 -4.54 19.04 13.14
C GLU A 63 -4.58 17.60 12.64
N SER A 64 -4.67 17.41 11.33
CA SER A 64 -4.64 16.09 10.71
C SER A 64 -3.30 15.85 10.02
N TYR A 65 -2.57 14.83 10.48
CA TYR A 65 -1.24 14.52 9.93
C TYR A 65 -0.89 13.03 10.01
N LEU A 66 -0.01 12.62 9.12
CA LEU A 66 0.77 11.39 9.22
C LEU A 66 2.24 11.73 9.50
N GLU A 67 2.81 11.10 10.52
CA GLU A 67 4.23 11.17 10.81
C GLU A 67 4.84 9.77 10.64
N VAL A 68 5.89 9.67 9.82
CA VAL A 68 6.63 8.42 9.54
C VAL A 68 7.97 8.51 10.25
N VAL A 69 8.16 7.67 11.25
CA VAL A 69 9.31 7.70 12.17
C VAL A 69 10.13 6.43 11.99
N PRO A 70 11.34 6.50 11.38
CA PRO A 70 12.22 5.34 11.27
C PRO A 70 12.75 4.96 12.66
N ARG A 71 13.21 3.71 12.82
CA ARG A 71 14.01 3.35 13.99
C ARG A 71 15.31 4.18 14.01
N HIS A 72 15.91 4.30 15.17
CA HIS A 72 17.23 4.94 15.31
C HIS A 72 18.26 4.25 14.41
N GLY A 73 19.04 5.02 13.66
CA GLY A 73 20.00 4.54 12.67
C GLY A 73 19.38 4.04 11.36
N GLY A 74 18.06 4.08 11.22
CA GLY A 74 17.33 3.61 10.05
C GLY A 74 16.86 4.71 9.11
N ILE A 75 16.27 4.27 8.00
CA ILE A 75 15.56 5.10 7.01
C ILE A 75 14.10 4.69 6.97
N ILE A 76 13.22 5.58 6.50
CA ILE A 76 11.81 5.26 6.29
C ILE A 76 11.62 4.29 5.12
N PRO A 77 10.51 3.51 5.07
CA PRO A 77 10.20 2.62 3.96
C PRO A 77 10.09 3.35 2.62
N GLY A 78 10.55 2.72 1.57
CA GLY A 78 10.50 3.23 0.20
C GLY A 78 9.89 2.23 -0.79
N GLU A 79 10.32 2.30 -2.05
CA GLU A 79 9.78 1.48 -3.13
C GLU A 79 10.00 -0.01 -2.90
N LEU A 80 11.18 -0.42 -2.44
CA LEU A 80 11.45 -1.84 -2.18
C LEU A 80 10.51 -2.41 -1.13
N GLU A 81 10.28 -1.65 -0.06
CA GLU A 81 9.37 -2.05 1.02
C GLU A 81 7.92 -2.11 0.54
N GLU A 82 7.50 -1.23 -0.37
CA GLU A 82 6.19 -1.32 -1.01
C GLU A 82 6.03 -2.62 -1.81
N ARG A 83 7.02 -3.00 -2.60
CA ARG A 83 7.01 -4.26 -3.36
C ARG A 83 7.00 -5.48 -2.45
N ILE A 84 7.78 -5.45 -1.36
CA ILE A 84 7.74 -6.50 -0.32
C ILE A 84 6.34 -6.55 0.30
N PHE A 85 5.76 -5.40 0.64
CA PHE A 85 4.42 -5.33 1.22
C PHE A 85 3.35 -5.92 0.30
N ILE A 86 3.37 -5.61 -1.00
CA ILE A 86 2.47 -6.19 -2.01
C ILE A 86 2.61 -7.72 -2.02
N ALA A 87 3.85 -8.24 -2.02
CA ALA A 87 4.11 -9.68 -1.98
C ALA A 87 3.58 -10.33 -0.69
N LEU A 88 3.79 -9.71 0.47
CA LEU A 88 3.27 -10.19 1.75
C LEU A 88 1.75 -10.17 1.81
N THR A 89 1.10 -9.19 1.19
CA THR A 89 -0.36 -9.12 1.11
C THR A 89 -0.91 -10.27 0.25
N LYS A 90 -0.20 -10.67 -0.81
CA LYS A 90 -0.54 -11.85 -1.61
C LYS A 90 -0.38 -13.15 -0.80
N ILE A 91 0.70 -13.27 -0.03
CA ILE A 91 0.92 -14.41 0.88
C ILE A 91 -0.15 -14.45 1.98
N LEU A 92 -0.50 -13.29 2.57
CA LEU A 92 -1.60 -13.16 3.54
C LEU A 92 -2.91 -13.73 3.00
N ARG A 93 -3.29 -13.34 1.77
CA ARG A 93 -4.46 -13.88 1.08
C ARG A 93 -4.39 -15.40 0.95
N ASN A 94 -3.26 -15.93 0.45
CA ASN A 94 -3.07 -17.38 0.24
C ASN A 94 -3.17 -18.16 1.57
N ASN A 95 -2.91 -17.51 2.70
CA ASN A 95 -3.08 -18.06 4.05
C ASN A 95 -4.47 -17.78 4.65
N GLY A 96 -5.46 -17.38 3.84
CA GLY A 96 -6.83 -17.13 4.28
C GLY A 96 -6.96 -15.92 5.19
N PHE A 97 -6.18 -14.88 4.95
CA PHE A 97 -6.18 -13.62 5.70
C PHE A 97 -5.95 -13.76 7.22
N LYS A 98 -5.22 -14.78 7.65
CA LYS A 98 -4.82 -14.92 9.05
C LYS A 98 -3.84 -13.82 9.42
N ALA A 99 -4.03 -13.16 10.56
CA ALA A 99 -3.17 -12.07 11.02
C ALA A 99 -1.68 -12.48 11.08
N THR A 100 -1.42 -13.72 11.47
CA THR A 100 -0.08 -14.32 11.47
C THR A 100 -0.01 -15.46 10.47
N PHE A 101 0.99 -15.43 9.62
CA PHE A 101 1.29 -16.47 8.64
C PHE A 101 2.80 -16.74 8.56
N TYR A 102 3.17 -17.84 7.93
CA TYR A 102 4.56 -18.24 7.74
C TYR A 102 4.92 -18.19 6.27
N CYS A 103 6.13 -17.76 5.98
CA CYS A 103 6.68 -17.74 4.61
C CYS A 103 8.20 -17.91 4.65
N THR A 104 8.75 -18.29 3.49
CA THR A 104 10.19 -18.31 3.23
C THR A 104 10.60 -17.04 2.47
N MET A 105 11.89 -16.76 2.38
CA MET A 105 12.40 -15.70 1.51
C MET A 105 12.08 -15.97 0.03
N ASN A 106 12.05 -17.24 -0.38
CA ASN A 106 11.65 -17.61 -1.74
C ASN A 106 10.19 -17.27 -2.02
N ASP A 107 9.29 -17.52 -1.07
CA ASP A 107 7.87 -17.13 -1.23
C ASP A 107 7.74 -15.61 -1.45
N ILE A 108 8.55 -14.81 -0.74
CA ILE A 108 8.57 -13.36 -0.94
C ILE A 108 9.07 -13.03 -2.35
N PHE A 109 10.17 -13.61 -2.80
CA PHE A 109 10.70 -13.36 -4.14
C PHE A 109 9.74 -13.82 -5.25
N ASP A 110 9.11 -14.98 -5.10
CA ASP A 110 8.13 -15.49 -6.05
C ASP A 110 6.95 -14.52 -6.20
N ASN A 111 6.44 -14.03 -5.07
CA ASN A 111 5.35 -13.05 -5.06
C ASN A 111 5.79 -11.62 -5.45
N MET A 112 7.08 -11.30 -5.42
CA MET A 112 7.65 -10.10 -6.03
C MET A 112 7.93 -10.25 -7.53
N LYS A 113 7.68 -11.45 -8.11
CA LYS A 113 8.00 -11.81 -9.51
C LYS A 113 9.47 -11.67 -9.85
N ILE A 114 10.35 -12.06 -8.93
CA ILE A 114 11.79 -12.10 -9.13
C ILE A 114 12.20 -13.56 -9.40
N GLU A 115 12.38 -13.90 -10.67
CA GLU A 115 12.70 -15.29 -11.10
C GLU A 115 14.20 -15.58 -11.09
N ASN A 116 15.02 -14.60 -11.51
CA ASN A 116 16.45 -14.78 -11.69
C ASN A 116 17.17 -15.00 -10.35
N ILE A 117 17.83 -16.14 -10.21
CA ILE A 117 18.53 -16.58 -8.98
C ILE A 117 19.65 -15.63 -8.55
N ASN A 118 20.37 -15.04 -9.51
CA ASN A 118 21.44 -14.10 -9.19
C ASN A 118 20.87 -12.78 -8.67
N THR A 119 19.75 -12.34 -9.22
CA THR A 119 18.97 -11.19 -8.70
C THR A 119 18.50 -11.47 -7.29
N ARG A 120 17.94 -12.67 -6.99
CA ARG A 120 17.54 -13.05 -5.63
C ARG A 120 18.71 -12.99 -4.66
N ARG A 121 19.87 -13.53 -5.02
CA ARG A 121 21.08 -13.48 -4.17
C ARG A 121 21.49 -12.05 -3.84
N THR A 122 21.49 -11.15 -4.83
CA THR A 122 21.83 -9.74 -4.64
C THR A 122 20.80 -9.00 -3.80
N LEU A 123 19.51 -9.34 -3.96
CA LEU A 123 18.43 -8.68 -3.24
C LEU A 123 18.16 -9.26 -1.84
N TYR A 124 18.63 -10.47 -1.54
CA TYR A 124 18.37 -11.14 -0.26
C TYR A 124 18.64 -10.23 0.96
N PRO A 125 19.83 -9.63 1.14
CA PRO A 125 20.10 -8.76 2.27
C PRO A 125 19.24 -7.51 2.26
N LYS A 126 18.89 -6.99 1.08
CA LYS A 126 18.04 -5.80 0.93
C LYS A 126 16.60 -6.09 1.33
N VAL A 127 16.05 -7.24 0.91
CA VAL A 127 14.69 -7.66 1.27
C VAL A 127 14.60 -7.95 2.78
N LYS A 128 15.60 -8.61 3.35
CA LYS A 128 15.68 -8.82 4.80
C LYS A 128 15.70 -7.49 5.58
N SER A 129 16.52 -6.52 5.15
CA SER A 129 16.51 -5.16 5.69
C SER A 129 15.18 -4.44 5.46
N GLY A 130 14.50 -4.70 4.34
CA GLY A 130 13.18 -4.16 4.03
C GLY A 130 12.11 -4.65 4.98
N LEU A 131 12.09 -5.95 5.29
CA LEU A 131 11.21 -6.53 6.33
C LEU A 131 11.44 -5.86 7.68
N ASP A 132 12.70 -5.66 8.04
CA ASP A 132 13.07 -4.99 9.28
C ASP A 132 12.59 -3.53 9.31
N ARG A 133 12.68 -2.80 8.20
CA ARG A 133 12.13 -1.43 8.08
C ARG A 133 10.62 -1.40 8.20
N LEU A 134 9.89 -2.32 7.57
CA LEU A 134 8.43 -2.43 7.69
C LEU A 134 7.99 -2.71 9.14
N ALA A 135 8.76 -3.52 9.86
CA ALA A 135 8.48 -3.87 11.25
C ALA A 135 8.88 -2.80 12.26
N SER A 136 9.91 -2.01 11.96
CA SER A 136 10.53 -1.08 12.91
C SER A 136 10.18 0.40 12.69
N THR A 137 9.47 0.73 11.59
CA THR A 137 9.00 2.09 11.34
C THR A 137 7.66 2.31 12.03
N ASN A 138 7.56 3.40 12.79
CA ASN A 138 6.31 3.82 13.41
C ASN A 138 5.58 4.80 12.51
N PHE A 139 4.29 4.55 12.31
CA PHE A 139 3.36 5.41 11.63
C PHE A 139 2.41 6.03 12.65
N ARG A 140 2.43 7.35 12.76
CA ARG A 140 1.64 8.12 13.71
C ARG A 140 0.58 8.88 12.95
N PHE A 141 -0.67 8.44 13.05
CA PHE A 141 -1.82 9.07 12.45
C PHE A 141 -2.53 9.94 13.49
N LYS A 142 -2.80 11.18 13.15
CA LYS A 142 -3.64 12.08 13.95
C LYS A 142 -4.84 12.51 13.13
N ASN A 143 -6.05 12.19 13.61
CA ASN A 143 -7.35 12.54 12.99
C ASN A 143 -7.44 12.13 11.50
N LEU A 144 -6.89 10.97 11.12
CA LEU A 144 -6.79 10.53 9.72
C LEU A 144 -7.14 9.07 9.51
N PHE A 145 -6.77 8.21 10.45
CA PHE A 145 -6.79 6.76 10.23
C PHE A 145 -8.21 6.28 10.03
N TYR A 146 -8.52 5.75 8.85
CA TYR A 146 -9.81 5.12 8.60
C TYR A 146 -9.92 3.80 9.36
N SER A 147 -10.98 3.65 10.14
CA SER A 147 -11.36 2.42 10.82
C SER A 147 -12.58 1.80 10.16
N SER A 148 -12.44 0.60 9.65
CA SER A 148 -13.57 -0.16 9.12
C SER A 148 -14.61 -0.52 10.17
N GLU A 149 -14.20 -0.65 11.44
CA GLU A 149 -15.09 -0.89 12.57
C GLU A 149 -16.05 0.30 12.82
N LEU A 150 -15.51 1.53 12.67
CA LEU A 150 -16.29 2.76 12.85
C LEU A 150 -16.89 3.27 11.52
N GLY A 151 -16.46 2.74 10.38
CA GLY A 151 -16.88 3.19 9.05
C GLY A 151 -16.45 4.63 8.70
N ARG A 152 -15.50 5.21 9.44
CA ARG A 152 -15.05 6.60 9.29
C ARG A 152 -13.62 6.79 9.77
N PRO A 153 -12.96 7.92 9.43
CA PRO A 153 -11.71 8.30 10.07
C PRO A 153 -11.89 8.47 11.59
N ILE A 154 -10.86 8.08 12.34
CA ILE A 154 -10.84 8.21 13.80
C ILE A 154 -10.34 9.62 14.16
N ASP A 155 -11.09 10.31 15.03
CA ASP A 155 -10.67 11.60 15.62
C ASP A 155 -9.76 11.34 16.83
N ASP A 156 -8.64 10.68 16.60
CA ASP A 156 -7.72 10.25 17.64
C ASP A 156 -6.29 10.13 17.12
N PHE A 157 -5.41 9.66 17.99
CA PHE A 157 -4.00 9.43 17.70
C PHE A 157 -3.71 7.92 17.67
N ILE A 158 -3.26 7.43 16.53
CA ILE A 158 -2.80 6.04 16.38
C ILE A 158 -1.31 6.02 16.11
N ASN A 159 -0.57 5.28 16.92
CA ASN A 159 0.84 4.97 16.72
C ASN A 159 0.99 3.46 16.50
N THR A 160 1.39 3.07 15.31
CA THR A 160 1.48 1.66 14.92
C THR A 160 2.62 1.44 13.92
N ASN A 161 3.06 0.21 13.78
CA ASN A 161 3.85 -0.27 12.65
C ASN A 161 2.93 -1.08 11.70
N ILE A 162 3.39 -1.38 10.49
CA ILE A 162 2.59 -2.15 9.53
C ILE A 162 2.50 -3.61 9.96
N LEU A 163 3.63 -4.18 10.39
CA LEU A 163 3.76 -5.59 10.75
C LEU A 163 4.85 -5.78 11.81
N THR A 164 4.86 -6.96 12.39
CA THR A 164 6.01 -7.51 13.12
C THR A 164 6.43 -8.81 12.47
N TYR A 165 7.68 -9.25 12.70
CA TYR A 165 8.13 -10.54 12.22
C TYR A 165 9.11 -11.20 13.18
N ARG A 166 9.17 -12.53 13.10
CA ARG A 166 10.19 -13.38 13.75
C ARG A 166 10.87 -14.25 12.69
N ALA A 167 12.18 -14.14 12.57
CA ALA A 167 12.99 -15.07 11.80
C ALA A 167 13.26 -16.32 12.64
N ILE A 168 12.80 -17.49 12.19
CA ILE A 168 12.86 -18.75 12.91
C ILE A 168 13.88 -19.64 12.21
N LYS A 169 14.91 -20.06 12.93
CA LYS A 169 15.86 -21.07 12.45
C LYS A 169 15.34 -22.47 12.78
N PHE A 170 15.69 -23.47 11.96
CA PHE A 170 15.21 -24.84 12.13
C PHE A 170 15.39 -25.37 13.56
N LYS A 171 16.55 -25.14 14.18
CA LYS A 171 16.86 -25.58 15.55
C LYS A 171 15.96 -24.99 16.64
N ASP A 172 15.34 -23.84 16.35
CA ASP A 172 14.53 -23.08 17.31
C ASP A 172 13.02 -23.21 16.97
N ALA A 173 12.67 -24.00 15.94
CA ALA A 173 11.32 -24.18 15.46
C ALA A 173 10.55 -25.22 16.30
N ASN A 174 9.31 -24.92 16.64
CA ASN A 174 8.38 -25.89 17.23
C ASN A 174 7.83 -26.88 16.18
N ASN A 175 7.10 -27.91 16.61
CA ASN A 175 6.58 -28.95 15.72
C ASN A 175 5.74 -28.42 14.56
N LYS A 176 4.93 -27.37 14.78
CA LYS A 176 4.12 -26.73 13.75
C LYS A 176 4.99 -25.98 12.75
N GLU A 177 5.99 -25.26 13.25
CA GLU A 177 6.92 -24.50 12.43
C GLU A 177 7.83 -25.41 11.60
N GLN A 178 8.21 -26.56 12.14
CA GLN A 178 9.06 -27.54 11.44
C GLN A 178 8.45 -28.05 10.14
N SER A 179 7.12 -28.07 10.02
CA SER A 179 6.45 -28.47 8.77
C SER A 179 6.79 -27.56 7.59
N PHE A 180 7.13 -26.30 7.83
CA PHE A 180 7.57 -25.36 6.79
C PHE A 180 9.02 -25.59 6.36
N PHE A 181 9.81 -26.37 7.10
CA PHE A 181 11.17 -26.76 6.77
C PHE A 181 11.26 -28.11 6.01
N ALA A 182 10.19 -28.56 5.37
CA ALA A 182 10.19 -29.78 4.59
C ALA A 182 11.29 -29.79 3.50
N ASP A 183 11.62 -28.63 2.95
CA ASP A 183 12.83 -28.46 2.12
C ASP A 183 14.06 -28.32 3.03
N LYS A 184 14.91 -29.38 3.06
CA LYS A 184 16.14 -29.44 3.84
C LYS A 184 17.15 -28.33 3.55
N ARG A 185 16.97 -27.57 2.46
CA ARG A 185 17.84 -26.43 2.10
C ARG A 185 17.44 -25.14 2.82
N LEU A 186 16.25 -25.07 3.40
CA LEU A 186 15.78 -23.91 4.13
C LEU A 186 16.54 -23.78 5.45
N LYS A 187 17.13 -22.62 5.69
CA LYS A 187 17.84 -22.30 6.94
C LYS A 187 16.97 -21.53 7.93
N GLU A 188 16.04 -20.73 7.43
CA GLU A 188 15.12 -19.94 8.24
C GLU A 188 13.77 -19.74 7.51
N ILE A 189 12.72 -19.58 8.31
CA ILE A 189 11.39 -19.13 7.87
C ILE A 189 11.02 -17.85 8.63
N TYR A 190 10.03 -17.15 8.13
CA TYR A 190 9.54 -15.91 8.73
C TYR A 190 8.10 -16.10 9.20
N ALA A 191 7.84 -15.86 10.48
CA ALA A 191 6.49 -15.65 10.99
C ALA A 191 6.18 -14.16 10.88
N ILE A 192 5.24 -13.80 10.02
CA ILE A 192 4.82 -12.41 9.78
C ILE A 192 3.48 -12.19 10.47
N THR A 193 3.35 -11.11 11.23
CA THR A 193 2.09 -10.70 11.86
C THR A 193 1.77 -9.28 11.47
N PHE A 194 0.67 -9.06 10.75
CA PHE A 194 0.17 -7.72 10.46
C PHE A 194 -0.37 -7.07 11.74
N SER A 195 -0.09 -5.78 11.90
CA SER A 195 -0.62 -5.02 13.05
C SER A 195 -2.14 -5.03 13.04
N LYS A 196 -2.72 -5.09 14.23
CA LYS A 196 -4.18 -5.25 14.42
C LYS A 196 -4.98 -4.23 13.62
N GLN A 197 -4.60 -2.96 13.65
CA GLN A 197 -5.32 -1.87 12.99
C GLN A 197 -5.42 -2.08 11.46
N PHE A 198 -4.31 -2.43 10.82
CA PHE A 198 -4.28 -2.70 9.39
C PHE A 198 -4.97 -4.01 9.04
N HIS A 199 -4.77 -5.05 9.84
CA HIS A 199 -5.41 -6.35 9.63
C HIS A 199 -6.93 -6.28 9.78
N ASP A 200 -7.44 -5.58 10.79
CA ASP A 200 -8.88 -5.41 11.00
C ASP A 200 -9.55 -4.74 9.78
N ASN A 201 -8.88 -3.72 9.20
CA ASN A 201 -9.38 -3.08 7.99
C ASN A 201 -9.41 -4.03 6.78
N VAL A 202 -8.39 -4.90 6.63
CA VAL A 202 -8.35 -5.91 5.56
C VAL A 202 -9.48 -6.94 5.71
N ILE A 203 -9.87 -7.29 6.94
CA ILE A 203 -10.95 -8.25 7.21
C ILE A 203 -12.32 -7.59 7.11
N LYS A 204 -12.49 -6.35 7.61
CA LYS A 204 -13.77 -5.66 7.80
C LYS A 204 -14.07 -4.61 6.71
N LYS A 205 -13.69 -4.85 5.46
CA LYS A 205 -13.95 -3.96 4.30
C LYS A 205 -13.27 -2.58 4.34
N GLY A 206 -12.24 -2.37 5.14
CA GLY A 206 -11.37 -1.19 5.06
C GLY A 206 -10.26 -1.34 4.02
N TYR A 207 -10.56 -1.90 2.86
CA TYR A 207 -9.60 -2.19 1.80
C TYR A 207 -10.16 -1.95 0.40
N LEU A 208 -9.26 -1.90 -0.57
CA LEU A 208 -9.57 -2.00 -2.00
C LEU A 208 -8.90 -3.24 -2.58
N THR A 209 -9.54 -3.83 -3.57
CA THR A 209 -8.98 -4.98 -4.28
C THR A 209 -8.18 -4.53 -5.49
N PHE A 210 -6.96 -5.03 -5.62
CA PHE A 210 -6.07 -4.81 -6.76
C PHE A 210 -5.47 -6.12 -7.23
N ASP A 211 -5.17 -6.20 -8.51
CA ASP A 211 -4.30 -7.24 -9.05
C ASP A 211 -2.84 -6.93 -8.65
N ALA A 212 -2.23 -7.83 -7.89
CA ALA A 212 -0.86 -7.66 -7.39
C ALA A 212 0.16 -7.63 -8.51
N ASP A 213 -0.03 -8.44 -9.55
CA ASP A 213 0.89 -8.54 -10.67
C ASP A 213 0.83 -7.26 -11.52
N LEU A 214 -0.37 -6.70 -11.72
CA LEU A 214 -0.52 -5.40 -12.37
C LEU A 214 0.17 -4.29 -11.57
N LEU A 215 0.00 -4.27 -10.25
CA LEU A 215 0.71 -3.28 -9.40
C LEU A 215 2.24 -3.41 -9.53
N LEU A 216 2.76 -4.63 -9.55
CA LEU A 216 4.20 -4.87 -9.66
C LEU A 216 4.77 -4.57 -11.06
N LYS A 217 3.94 -4.62 -12.11
CA LYS A 217 4.31 -4.20 -13.48
C LYS A 217 4.50 -2.69 -13.60
N ILE A 218 3.76 -1.89 -12.86
CA ILE A 218 3.96 -0.43 -12.82
C ILE A 218 5.30 -0.14 -12.11
N LYS A 219 6.34 0.06 -12.90
CA LYS A 219 7.72 0.21 -12.40
C LYS A 219 7.94 1.49 -11.62
N ASP A 220 7.35 2.59 -12.11
CA ASP A 220 7.49 3.90 -11.46
C ASP A 220 6.61 3.99 -10.21
N PRO A 221 7.20 4.23 -9.02
CA PRO A 221 6.45 4.22 -7.76
C PRO A 221 5.46 5.39 -7.63
N VAL A 222 5.71 6.52 -8.30
CA VAL A 222 4.77 7.66 -8.34
C VAL A 222 3.55 7.27 -9.17
N THR A 223 3.75 6.68 -10.34
CA THR A 223 2.68 6.19 -11.22
C THR A 223 1.83 5.13 -10.52
N ARG A 224 2.45 4.19 -9.78
CA ARG A 224 1.75 3.18 -8.97
C ARG A 224 0.88 3.83 -7.90
N SER A 225 1.38 4.83 -7.19
CA SER A 225 0.61 5.57 -6.18
C SER A 225 -0.58 6.32 -6.80
N ILE A 226 -0.38 6.98 -7.95
CA ILE A 226 -1.47 7.65 -8.65
C ILE A 226 -2.54 6.64 -9.03
N PHE A 227 -2.16 5.49 -9.59
CA PHE A 227 -3.10 4.43 -9.98
C PHE A 227 -3.97 3.97 -8.81
N THR A 228 -3.34 3.60 -7.69
CA THR A 228 -4.09 3.12 -6.52
C THR A 228 -5.01 4.19 -5.93
N MET A 229 -4.56 5.45 -5.88
CA MET A 229 -5.38 6.55 -5.37
C MET A 229 -6.55 6.90 -6.28
N ILE A 230 -6.33 7.05 -7.58
CA ILE A 230 -7.42 7.37 -8.51
C ILE A 230 -8.46 6.24 -8.56
N THR A 231 -8.02 4.98 -8.44
CA THR A 231 -8.92 3.82 -8.33
C THR A 231 -9.78 3.92 -7.08
N LYS A 232 -9.21 4.33 -5.94
CA LYS A 232 -9.97 4.59 -4.73
C LYS A 232 -10.97 5.74 -4.93
N TRP A 233 -10.52 6.87 -5.42
CA TRP A 233 -11.33 8.09 -5.49
C TRP A 233 -12.44 8.05 -6.53
N ARG A 234 -12.25 7.31 -7.66
CA ARG A 234 -13.31 7.13 -8.63
C ARG A 234 -14.46 6.28 -8.10
N TYR A 235 -14.17 5.40 -7.13
CA TYR A 235 -15.09 4.36 -6.70
C TYR A 235 -15.58 3.55 -7.93
N LYS A 236 -16.86 3.64 -8.30
CA LYS A 236 -17.45 3.05 -9.52
C LYS A 236 -17.66 4.04 -10.67
N SER A 237 -17.26 5.30 -10.49
CA SER A 237 -17.41 6.32 -11.53
C SER A 237 -16.47 6.10 -12.71
N LEU A 238 -16.94 6.36 -13.91
CA LEU A 238 -16.11 6.37 -15.13
C LEU A 238 -15.39 7.72 -15.33
N TYR A 239 -15.60 8.66 -14.44
CA TYR A 239 -15.01 10.00 -14.48
C TYR A 239 -14.56 10.43 -13.10
N LEU A 240 -13.39 11.06 -13.05
CA LEU A 240 -12.82 11.65 -11.84
C LEU A 240 -12.18 12.99 -12.18
N LYS A 241 -12.53 14.04 -11.43
CA LYS A 241 -11.83 15.33 -11.48
C LYS A 241 -11.11 15.59 -10.16
N LYS A 242 -9.81 15.90 -10.21
CA LYS A 242 -9.00 16.21 -9.03
C LYS A 242 -7.98 17.31 -9.30
N GLN A 243 -7.84 18.22 -8.33
CA GLN A 243 -6.79 19.23 -8.34
C GLN A 243 -5.40 18.58 -8.20
N ALA A 244 -4.44 19.07 -8.97
CA ALA A 244 -3.06 18.60 -8.95
C ALA A 244 -2.43 18.70 -7.54
N TYR A 245 -2.73 19.78 -6.84
CA TYR A 245 -2.32 20.00 -5.45
C TYR A 245 -2.78 18.86 -4.51
N PHE A 246 -4.02 18.41 -4.65
CA PHE A 246 -4.57 17.35 -3.83
C PHE A 246 -3.86 16.01 -4.06
N ILE A 247 -3.55 15.69 -5.32
CA ILE A 247 -2.75 14.50 -5.68
C ILE A 247 -1.33 14.63 -5.12
N ALA A 248 -0.69 15.79 -5.32
CA ALA A 248 0.69 16.03 -4.93
C ALA A 248 0.94 15.88 -3.42
N ARG A 249 -0.01 16.31 -2.59
CA ARG A 249 0.10 16.18 -1.12
C ARG A 249 0.11 14.73 -0.65
N ARG A 250 -0.64 13.87 -1.32
CA ARG A 250 -0.75 12.45 -0.94
C ARG A 250 0.41 11.60 -1.44
N ILE A 251 1.11 12.04 -2.49
CA ILE A 251 2.31 11.34 -3.03
C ILE A 251 3.62 11.96 -2.53
N PRO A 252 3.60 12.87 -1.60
CA PRO A 252 4.55 13.89 -1.19
C PRO A 252 5.48 14.39 -2.31
N LEU A 253 4.90 14.86 -3.39
CA LEU A 253 5.62 15.58 -4.43
C LEU A 253 5.89 17.03 -3.98
N ALA A 254 7.00 17.61 -4.43
CA ALA A 254 7.48 18.92 -3.99
C ALA A 254 6.66 20.06 -4.61
N TRP A 255 5.40 20.21 -4.20
CA TRP A 255 4.46 21.21 -4.72
C TRP A 255 4.92 22.63 -4.49
N ASP A 256 5.24 22.99 -3.24
CA ASP A 256 5.55 24.38 -2.84
C ASP A 256 6.78 24.95 -3.52
N LYS A 257 7.70 24.09 -3.98
CA LYS A 257 8.94 24.51 -4.63
C LYS A 257 8.78 24.75 -6.13
N ASN A 258 7.95 23.97 -6.79
CA ASN A 258 7.74 24.06 -8.24
C ASN A 258 6.44 23.35 -8.66
N PRO A 259 5.29 24.02 -8.59
CA PRO A 259 3.99 23.46 -8.99
C PRO A 259 3.99 22.96 -10.44
N ARG A 260 4.61 23.71 -11.36
CA ARG A 260 4.71 23.31 -12.77
C ARG A 260 5.37 21.95 -12.94
N ARG A 261 6.52 21.74 -12.31
CA ARG A 261 7.25 20.46 -12.39
C ARG A 261 6.42 19.29 -11.81
N THR A 262 5.70 19.56 -10.75
CA THR A 262 4.83 18.56 -10.09
C THR A 262 3.64 18.21 -10.99
N VAL A 263 2.98 19.20 -11.61
CA VAL A 263 1.88 18.96 -12.57
C VAL A 263 2.38 18.11 -13.75
N LEU A 264 3.52 18.47 -14.35
CA LEU A 264 4.12 17.70 -15.45
C LEU A 264 4.51 16.28 -15.03
N ARG A 265 4.92 16.09 -13.78
CA ARG A 265 5.23 14.75 -13.23
C ARG A 265 3.97 13.89 -13.10
N ILE A 266 2.86 14.46 -12.64
CA ILE A 266 1.56 13.77 -12.57
C ILE A 266 1.04 13.49 -13.97
N GLU A 267 1.11 14.46 -14.88
CA GLU A 267 0.72 14.34 -16.30
C GLU A 267 1.45 13.16 -16.98
N LYS A 268 2.78 13.05 -16.77
CA LYS A 268 3.56 11.92 -17.26
C LYS A 268 3.05 10.60 -16.69
N SER A 269 2.79 10.52 -15.41
CA SER A 269 2.28 9.29 -14.80
C SER A 269 0.91 8.88 -15.34
N LEU A 270 0.01 9.86 -15.58
CA LEU A 270 -1.28 9.60 -16.20
C LEU A 270 -1.13 9.15 -17.66
N GLN A 271 -0.14 9.69 -18.39
CA GLN A 271 0.16 9.23 -19.75
C GLN A 271 0.66 7.78 -19.73
N ASP A 272 1.59 7.43 -18.83
CA ASP A 272 2.07 6.06 -18.68
C ASP A 272 0.89 5.10 -18.37
N LEU A 273 -0.04 5.50 -17.51
CA LEU A 273 -1.24 4.71 -17.18
C LEU A 273 -2.20 4.57 -18.37
N LYS A 274 -2.32 5.59 -19.20
CA LYS A 274 -3.12 5.55 -20.44
C LYS A 274 -2.49 4.62 -21.48
N ASP A 275 -1.18 4.72 -21.67
CA ASP A 275 -0.43 3.91 -22.64
C ASP A 275 -0.46 2.42 -22.27
N ASP A 276 -0.50 2.10 -20.99
CA ASP A 276 -0.62 0.76 -20.44
C ASP A 276 -2.09 0.29 -20.24
N PHE A 277 -3.08 1.06 -20.72
CA PHE A 277 -4.52 0.76 -20.65
C PHE A 277 -5.11 0.65 -19.23
N TYR A 278 -4.51 1.28 -18.22
CA TYR A 278 -5.07 1.36 -16.87
C TYR A 278 -6.16 2.43 -16.73
N ILE A 279 -6.10 3.45 -17.58
CA ILE A 279 -7.14 4.48 -17.73
C ILE A 279 -7.44 4.67 -19.21
N LYS A 280 -8.66 5.10 -19.54
CA LYS A 280 -9.09 5.33 -20.91
C LYS A 280 -8.46 6.58 -21.50
N ASP A 281 -8.54 7.70 -20.78
CA ASP A 281 -8.01 8.99 -21.21
C ASP A 281 -7.86 9.95 -20.01
N PHE A 282 -7.18 11.07 -20.22
CA PHE A 282 -7.14 12.15 -19.26
C PHE A 282 -6.98 13.52 -19.97
N LYS A 283 -7.38 14.58 -19.25
CA LYS A 283 -7.14 15.97 -19.66
C LYS A 283 -6.47 16.72 -18.52
N THR A 284 -5.49 17.55 -18.87
CA THR A 284 -4.84 18.47 -17.95
C THR A 284 -5.38 19.88 -18.18
N ASN A 285 -6.07 20.44 -17.21
CA ASN A 285 -6.53 21.82 -17.21
C ASN A 285 -5.50 22.66 -16.46
N LYS A 286 -4.67 23.39 -17.20
CA LYS A 286 -3.54 24.16 -16.62
C LYS A 286 -4.01 25.49 -16.00
N ASN A 287 -5.24 25.93 -16.37
CA ASN A 287 -5.82 27.22 -15.93
C ASN A 287 -4.84 28.40 -16.13
N LYS A 288 -5.09 29.55 -15.51
CA LYS A 288 -4.19 30.72 -15.60
C LYS A 288 -2.89 30.53 -14.79
N LYS A 289 -2.91 29.66 -13.79
CA LYS A 289 -1.77 29.43 -12.90
C LYS A 289 -1.61 27.92 -12.66
N TRP A 290 -0.38 27.45 -12.61
CA TRP A 290 -0.06 26.05 -12.37
C TRP A 290 -0.59 25.53 -11.03
N GLU A 291 -0.71 26.41 -10.03
CA GLU A 291 -1.26 26.12 -8.71
C GLU A 291 -2.75 25.77 -8.75
N GLN A 292 -3.44 26.15 -9.81
CA GLN A 292 -4.87 25.88 -10.02
C GLN A 292 -5.11 24.72 -11.00
N ALA A 293 -4.06 24.04 -11.43
CA ALA A 293 -4.19 22.91 -12.35
C ALA A 293 -5.02 21.77 -11.77
N ASP A 294 -5.85 21.18 -12.61
CA ASP A 294 -6.60 19.97 -12.29
C ASP A 294 -6.51 18.94 -13.43
N PHE A 295 -6.86 17.72 -13.09
CA PHE A 295 -6.92 16.60 -14.02
C PHE A 295 -8.35 16.07 -14.09
N GLU A 296 -8.82 15.82 -15.30
CA GLU A 296 -10.01 15.04 -15.60
C GLU A 296 -9.55 13.68 -16.11
N ILE A 297 -9.96 12.62 -15.47
CA ILE A 297 -9.52 11.25 -15.74
C ILE A 297 -10.73 10.40 -16.11
N PHE A 298 -10.64 9.69 -17.21
CA PHE A 298 -11.69 8.85 -17.75
C PHE A 298 -11.29 7.37 -17.67
N PHE A 299 -12.26 6.52 -17.34
CA PHE A 299 -12.04 5.10 -17.17
C PHE A 299 -12.95 4.31 -18.12
N ASP A 300 -12.54 3.09 -18.45
CA ASP A 300 -13.39 2.15 -19.15
C ASP A 300 -14.43 1.52 -18.18
N GLU A 301 -15.51 1.00 -18.74
CA GLU A 301 -16.44 0.13 -18.01
C GLU A 301 -15.69 -1.12 -17.53
N LEU A 302 -15.96 -1.53 -16.30
CA LEU A 302 -15.33 -2.72 -15.69
C LEU A 302 -15.98 -4.00 -16.24
#